data_d16edda26059ec7ae2d05058d3e13b13
#
_entry.id   d16edda26059ec7ae2d05058d3e13b13
#
_cell.length_a   1.000
_cell.length_b   1.000
_cell.length_c   1.000
_cell.angle_alpha   90.00
_cell.angle_beta   90.00
_cell.angle_gamma   90.00
#
_symmetry.space_group_name_H-M   'P 1'
#
loop_
_entity.id
_entity.type
_entity.pdbx_description
1 polymer ?
#
loop_
_entity_poly.entity_id
_entity_poly.type
_entity_poly.pdbx_seq_one_letter_code
_entity_poly.pdbx_strand_id
1 'polypeptide(L)'
;MKRLELILLAGLLGAILYANVSSVSRTVDKLQAQVLRLHILANSDSEEDQALKLAVRDRLLSCSEELFGDAQTLEEAYDAAQSKLDRIREIARQVVQEQGFTYDVEAELVEMPFDERVYEDLTMPAGEYETLRITIGEAEGHNWWCVMYPPLCIPAAESVRSDADQAEAYFDQGEYDLLTNPRRYRARLKCAEVFSRLWDRIRESADEFEKST
;
A
#
# COMPACT_ATOMS: atom_id res chain seq x y z
N MET A 1 -8.86 -24.87 -42.47
CA MET A 1 -9.87 -24.15 -41.65
C MET A 1 -9.65 -24.38 -40.17
N LYS A 2 -9.71 -25.59 -39.63
CA LYS A 2 -9.56 -25.86 -38.17
C LYS A 2 -8.30 -25.28 -37.49
N ARG A 3 -7.15 -25.25 -38.17
CA ARG A 3 -5.90 -24.68 -37.59
C ARG A 3 -5.97 -23.15 -37.46
N LEU A 4 -6.55 -22.47 -38.47
CA LEU A 4 -6.72 -21.01 -38.44
C LEU A 4 -7.71 -20.59 -37.35
N GLU A 5 -8.84 -21.34 -37.24
CA GLU A 5 -9.83 -21.10 -36.17
C GLU A 5 -9.22 -21.28 -34.75
N LEU A 6 -8.35 -22.30 -34.59
CA LEU A 6 -7.66 -22.54 -33.31
C LEU A 6 -6.69 -21.40 -32.95
N ILE A 7 -5.96 -20.90 -33.95
CA ILE A 7 -5.02 -19.76 -33.76
C ILE A 7 -5.80 -18.50 -33.42
N LEU A 8 -6.91 -18.22 -34.10
CA LEU A 8 -7.76 -17.07 -33.84
C LEU A 8 -8.40 -17.15 -32.44
N LEU A 9 -8.86 -18.35 -32.05
CA LEU A 9 -9.41 -18.56 -30.70
C LEU A 9 -8.37 -18.37 -29.62
N ALA A 10 -7.16 -18.92 -29.79
CA ALA A 10 -6.05 -18.75 -28.86
C ALA A 10 -5.61 -17.27 -28.75
N GLY A 11 -5.56 -16.57 -29.89
CA GLY A 11 -5.26 -15.13 -29.92
C GLY A 11 -6.32 -14.29 -29.20
N LEU A 12 -7.62 -14.62 -29.41
CA LEU A 12 -8.73 -13.94 -28.74
C LEU A 12 -8.69 -14.18 -27.21
N LEU A 13 -8.48 -15.42 -26.79
CA LEU A 13 -8.34 -15.74 -25.35
C LEU A 13 -7.14 -15.03 -24.74
N GLY A 14 -6.00 -14.99 -25.44
CA GLY A 14 -4.82 -14.25 -25.00
C GLY A 14 -5.08 -12.75 -24.87
N ALA A 15 -5.78 -12.16 -25.83
CA ALA A 15 -6.15 -10.74 -25.79
C ALA A 15 -7.10 -10.42 -24.63
N ILE A 16 -8.09 -11.28 -24.36
CA ILE A 16 -9.02 -11.12 -23.23
C ILE A 16 -8.29 -11.22 -21.90
N LEU A 17 -7.39 -12.20 -21.76
CA LEU A 17 -6.57 -12.36 -20.55
C LEU A 17 -5.67 -11.13 -20.34
N TYR A 18 -4.96 -10.71 -21.37
CA TYR A 18 -4.11 -9.51 -21.33
C TYR A 18 -4.89 -8.26 -20.94
N ALA A 19 -6.05 -8.02 -21.54
CA ALA A 19 -6.90 -6.87 -21.22
C ALA A 19 -7.37 -6.88 -19.76
N ASN A 20 -7.77 -8.05 -19.24
CA ASN A 20 -8.18 -8.18 -17.84
C ASN A 20 -7.02 -7.91 -16.85
N VAL A 21 -5.84 -8.42 -17.16
CA VAL A 21 -4.63 -8.24 -16.34
C VAL A 21 -4.21 -6.78 -16.34
N SER A 22 -4.10 -6.16 -17.52
CA SER A 22 -3.72 -4.75 -17.65
C SER A 22 -4.72 -3.80 -16.97
N SER A 23 -6.00 -4.19 -16.89
CA SER A 23 -7.01 -3.44 -16.16
C SER A 23 -6.75 -3.48 -14.65
N VAL A 24 -6.48 -4.67 -14.09
CA VAL A 24 -6.21 -4.83 -12.65
C VAL A 24 -4.91 -4.12 -12.26
N SER A 25 -3.83 -4.30 -13.03
CA SER A 25 -2.56 -3.61 -12.77
C SER A 25 -2.77 -2.10 -12.70
N ARG A 26 -3.43 -1.52 -13.70
CA ARG A 26 -3.73 -0.08 -13.71
C ARG A 26 -4.55 0.39 -12.50
N THR A 27 -5.49 -0.43 -12.02
CA THR A 27 -6.26 -0.09 -10.81
C THR A 27 -5.37 -0.13 -9.57
N VAL A 28 -4.46 -1.10 -9.46
CA VAL A 28 -3.47 -1.18 -8.37
C VAL A 28 -2.52 0.02 -8.42
N ASP A 29 -1.93 0.31 -9.60
CA ASP A 29 -1.02 1.44 -9.78
C ASP A 29 -1.69 2.77 -9.42
N LYS A 30 -2.96 2.94 -9.83
CA LYS A 30 -3.75 4.12 -9.52
C LYS A 30 -4.02 4.25 -8.01
N LEU A 31 -4.38 3.15 -7.35
CA LEU A 31 -4.59 3.12 -5.90
C LEU A 31 -3.30 3.48 -5.15
N GLN A 32 -2.16 2.92 -5.57
CA GLN A 32 -0.86 3.22 -4.96
C GLN A 32 -0.50 4.70 -5.10
N ALA A 33 -0.79 5.30 -6.26
CA ALA A 33 -0.58 6.73 -6.53
C ALA A 33 -1.54 7.68 -5.77
N GLN A 34 -2.43 7.16 -4.93
CA GLN A 34 -3.38 7.96 -4.13
C GLN A 34 -3.16 7.82 -2.62
N VAL A 35 -2.20 6.99 -2.20
CA VAL A 35 -2.07 6.58 -0.80
C VAL A 35 -0.70 6.94 -0.23
N LEU A 36 -0.68 7.69 0.87
CA LEU A 36 0.50 7.84 1.74
C LEU A 36 0.40 6.82 2.86
N ARG A 37 1.40 5.92 2.93
CA ARG A 37 1.47 4.92 4.00
C ARG A 37 2.12 5.51 5.25
N LEU A 38 1.85 4.87 6.40
CA LEU A 38 2.55 5.14 7.65
C LEU A 38 3.27 3.86 8.09
N HIS A 39 4.56 3.97 8.34
CA HIS A 39 5.39 2.91 8.87
C HIS A 39 6.06 3.38 10.16
N ILE A 40 5.80 2.70 11.29
CA ILE A 40 6.42 3.03 12.58
C ILE A 40 7.22 1.82 13.06
N LEU A 41 8.50 2.05 13.35
CA LEU A 41 9.42 1.09 13.93
C LEU A 41 9.56 1.35 15.42
N ALA A 42 9.26 0.34 16.25
CA ALA A 42 9.46 0.41 17.69
C ALA A 42 10.94 0.22 18.05
N ASN A 43 11.36 0.76 19.18
CA ASN A 43 12.71 0.55 19.70
C ASN A 43 13.04 -0.94 19.90
N SER A 44 12.13 -1.70 20.52
CA SER A 44 12.26 -3.14 20.74
C SER A 44 10.90 -3.85 20.73
N ASP A 45 10.90 -5.17 21.01
CA ASP A 45 9.68 -5.99 21.14
C ASP A 45 9.12 -6.04 22.58
N SER A 46 9.64 -5.23 23.51
CA SER A 46 9.06 -5.13 24.84
C SER A 46 7.60 -4.62 24.79
N GLU A 47 6.79 -5.00 25.76
CA GLU A 47 5.39 -4.55 25.82
C GLU A 47 5.30 -3.02 25.92
N GLU A 48 6.23 -2.39 26.64
CA GLU A 48 6.30 -0.95 26.81
C GLU A 48 6.64 -0.23 25.49
N ASP A 49 7.63 -0.73 24.73
CA ASP A 49 8.01 -0.15 23.43
C ASP A 49 6.92 -0.35 22.37
N GLN A 50 6.23 -1.50 22.40
CA GLN A 50 5.10 -1.74 21.52
C GLN A 50 3.91 -0.84 21.87
N ALA A 51 3.63 -0.58 23.15
CA ALA A 51 2.62 0.37 23.60
C ALA A 51 2.99 1.80 23.21
N LEU A 52 4.26 2.20 23.38
CA LEU A 52 4.76 3.50 22.95
C LEU A 52 4.57 3.73 21.45
N LYS A 53 4.91 2.75 20.62
CA LYS A 53 4.68 2.80 19.17
C LYS A 53 3.21 3.09 18.84
N LEU A 54 2.28 2.40 19.51
CA LEU A 54 0.85 2.61 19.31
C LEU A 54 0.39 4.01 19.76
N ALA A 55 0.94 4.52 20.86
CA ALA A 55 0.67 5.89 21.33
C ALA A 55 1.15 6.95 20.31
N VAL A 56 2.33 6.74 19.71
CA VAL A 56 2.86 7.61 18.64
C VAL A 56 1.94 7.56 17.41
N ARG A 57 1.51 6.37 16.97
CA ARG A 57 0.54 6.21 15.89
C ARG A 57 -0.74 7.01 16.15
N ASP A 58 -1.35 6.80 17.30
CA ASP A 58 -2.63 7.42 17.66
C ASP A 58 -2.53 8.94 17.69
N ARG A 59 -1.44 9.47 18.24
CA ARG A 59 -1.19 10.91 18.24
C ARG A 59 -1.01 11.47 16.82
N LEU A 60 -0.25 10.82 15.95
CA LEU A 60 -0.06 11.27 14.57
C LEU A 60 -1.38 11.23 13.80
N LEU A 61 -2.19 10.19 13.97
CA LEU A 61 -3.51 10.08 13.34
C LEU A 61 -4.47 11.17 13.85
N SER A 62 -4.46 11.47 15.16
CA SER A 62 -5.28 12.56 15.71
C SER A 62 -4.88 13.96 15.22
N CYS A 63 -3.64 14.11 14.75
CA CYS A 63 -3.13 15.34 14.14
C CYS A 63 -3.26 15.36 12.61
N SER A 64 -3.91 14.39 11.98
CA SER A 64 -3.96 14.27 10.52
C SER A 64 -4.52 15.51 9.83
N GLU A 65 -5.54 16.15 10.39
CA GLU A 65 -6.09 17.40 9.88
C GLU A 65 -5.09 18.56 9.97
N GLU A 66 -4.34 18.68 11.08
CA GLU A 66 -3.26 19.65 11.23
C GLU A 66 -2.12 19.40 10.22
N LEU A 67 -1.80 18.12 9.98
CA LEU A 67 -0.67 17.72 9.16
C LEU A 67 -0.95 17.85 7.66
N PHE A 68 -2.12 17.42 7.21
CA PHE A 68 -2.46 17.35 5.79
C PHE A 68 -3.43 18.44 5.34
N GLY A 69 -4.16 19.08 6.30
CA GLY A 69 -5.09 20.16 5.99
C GLY A 69 -6.13 19.76 4.95
N ASP A 70 -6.29 20.62 3.92
CA ASP A 70 -7.25 20.42 2.84
C ASP A 70 -6.69 19.62 1.65
N ALA A 71 -5.64 18.81 1.84
CA ALA A 71 -5.07 18.00 0.76
C ALA A 71 -6.15 17.13 0.10
N GLN A 72 -6.25 17.21 -1.22
CA GLN A 72 -7.22 16.47 -2.02
C GLN A 72 -6.54 15.34 -2.83
N THR A 73 -5.21 15.37 -2.91
CA THR A 73 -4.40 14.43 -3.67
C THR A 73 -3.22 13.90 -2.85
N LEU A 74 -2.64 12.76 -3.25
CA LEU A 74 -1.41 12.26 -2.64
C LEU A 74 -0.27 13.29 -2.74
N GLU A 75 -0.12 13.96 -3.89
CA GLU A 75 0.93 14.96 -4.10
C GLU A 75 0.81 16.10 -3.07
N GLU A 76 -0.40 16.64 -2.88
CA GLU A 76 -0.66 17.67 -1.87
C GLU A 76 -0.41 17.17 -0.44
N ALA A 77 -0.81 15.93 -0.13
CA ALA A 77 -0.57 15.31 1.18
C ALA A 77 0.94 15.05 1.41
N TYR A 78 1.65 14.61 0.39
CA TYR A 78 3.10 14.40 0.43
C TYR A 78 3.84 15.71 0.66
N ASP A 79 3.52 16.76 -0.09
CA ASP A 79 4.11 18.09 0.05
C ASP A 79 3.81 18.71 1.43
N ALA A 80 2.58 18.53 1.92
CA ALA A 80 2.21 18.93 3.28
C ALA A 80 3.05 18.21 4.33
N ALA A 81 3.18 16.87 4.24
CA ALA A 81 4.02 16.07 5.12
C ALA A 81 5.50 16.48 5.02
N GLN A 82 6.02 16.68 3.80
CA GLN A 82 7.40 17.09 3.57
C GLN A 82 7.70 18.45 4.24
N SER A 83 6.80 19.41 4.09
CA SER A 83 6.95 20.75 4.69
C SER A 83 6.87 20.74 6.22
N LYS A 84 6.25 19.71 6.81
CA LYS A 84 5.99 19.56 8.25
C LYS A 84 6.76 18.41 8.89
N LEU A 85 7.79 17.84 8.24
CA LEU A 85 8.55 16.71 8.79
C LEU A 85 9.11 16.98 10.19
N ASP A 86 9.62 18.19 10.42
CA ASP A 86 10.13 18.59 11.75
C ASP A 86 8.99 18.64 12.80
N ARG A 87 7.79 19.07 12.38
CA ARG A 87 6.62 19.08 13.26
C ARG A 87 6.13 17.66 13.56
N ILE A 88 6.12 16.77 12.57
CA ILE A 88 5.79 15.34 12.73
C ILE A 88 6.76 14.68 13.70
N ARG A 89 8.06 14.89 13.51
CA ARG A 89 9.11 14.41 14.41
C ARG A 89 8.90 14.91 15.84
N GLU A 90 8.59 16.19 16.00
CA GLU A 90 8.35 16.80 17.31
C GLU A 90 7.11 16.24 17.99
N ILE A 91 6.01 16.01 17.27
CA ILE A 91 4.81 15.36 17.81
C ILE A 91 5.16 13.96 18.33
N ALA A 92 5.86 13.16 17.54
CA ALA A 92 6.27 11.82 17.96
C ALA A 92 7.22 11.84 19.16
N ARG A 93 8.20 12.77 19.19
CA ARG A 93 9.12 12.96 20.31
C ARG A 93 8.40 13.37 21.61
N GLN A 94 7.39 14.23 21.51
CA GLN A 94 6.58 14.62 22.67
C GLN A 94 5.87 13.41 23.28
N VAL A 95 5.30 12.51 22.45
CA VAL A 95 4.69 11.28 22.95
C VAL A 95 5.70 10.39 23.65
N VAL A 96 6.91 10.22 23.08
CA VAL A 96 8.00 9.46 23.71
C VAL A 96 8.33 10.01 25.10
N GLN A 97 8.44 11.34 25.23
CA GLN A 97 8.72 12.00 26.51
C GLN A 97 7.55 11.91 27.51
N GLU A 98 6.30 12.10 27.05
CA GLU A 98 5.07 11.97 27.85
C GLU A 98 4.93 10.56 28.46
N GLN A 99 5.40 9.54 27.73
CA GLN A 99 5.41 8.15 28.19
C GLN A 99 6.65 7.80 29.06
N GLY A 100 7.53 8.79 29.33
CA GLY A 100 8.68 8.64 30.21
C GLY A 100 9.93 8.05 29.56
N PHE A 101 9.97 7.97 28.23
CA PHE A 101 11.15 7.50 27.50
C PHE A 101 12.05 8.64 27.02
N THR A 102 13.30 8.30 26.66
CA THR A 102 14.31 9.25 26.14
C THR A 102 14.84 8.84 24.77
N TYR A 103 14.08 8.04 24.01
CA TYR A 103 14.49 7.57 22.69
C TYR A 103 14.54 8.72 21.69
N ASP A 104 15.50 8.66 20.79
CA ASP A 104 15.50 9.50 19.62
C ASP A 104 14.37 9.09 18.67
N VAL A 105 13.86 10.08 17.96
CA VAL A 105 12.79 9.89 16.96
C VAL A 105 13.22 10.52 15.65
N GLU A 106 13.19 9.72 14.59
CA GLU A 106 13.37 10.19 13.21
C GLU A 106 12.07 10.09 12.42
N ALA A 107 11.87 11.03 11.51
CA ALA A 107 10.74 11.04 10.57
C ALA A 107 11.26 11.35 9.18
N GLU A 108 10.87 10.56 8.20
CA GLU A 108 11.27 10.74 6.81
C GLU A 108 10.16 10.31 5.85
N LEU A 109 10.18 10.85 4.63
CA LEU A 109 9.37 10.38 3.53
C LEU A 109 10.24 9.54 2.61
N VAL A 110 9.79 8.30 2.34
CA VAL A 110 10.52 7.33 1.54
C VAL A 110 9.55 6.51 0.69
N GLU A 111 9.97 6.13 -0.50
CA GLU A 111 9.29 5.08 -1.26
C GLU A 111 9.79 3.73 -0.78
N MET A 112 8.88 2.80 -0.43
CA MET A 112 9.26 1.49 0.06
C MET A 112 8.23 0.40 -0.25
N PRO A 113 8.67 -0.87 -0.36
CA PRO A 113 7.79 -2.00 -0.63
C PRO A 113 6.94 -2.36 0.59
N PHE A 114 5.68 -2.67 0.33
CA PHE A 114 4.75 -3.26 1.28
C PHE A 114 4.26 -4.60 0.79
N ASP A 115 4.18 -5.57 1.68
CA ASP A 115 3.39 -6.77 1.47
C ASP A 115 1.90 -6.44 1.50
N GLU A 116 1.08 -7.34 0.93
CA GLU A 116 -0.37 -7.24 1.07
C GLU A 116 -0.78 -7.21 2.54
N ARG A 117 -1.63 -6.23 2.92
CA ARG A 117 -2.11 -6.04 4.29
C ARG A 117 -3.62 -6.02 4.35
N VAL A 118 -4.15 -6.75 5.33
CA VAL A 118 -5.59 -6.80 5.63
C VAL A 118 -5.86 -5.91 6.84
N TYR A 119 -6.78 -4.97 6.69
CA TYR A 119 -7.28 -4.08 7.72
C TYR A 119 -8.80 -4.28 7.82
N GLU A 120 -9.29 -4.93 8.87
CA GLU A 120 -10.70 -5.28 9.03
C GLU A 120 -11.34 -5.80 7.72
N ASP A 121 -12.08 -4.95 7.03
CA ASP A 121 -12.81 -5.23 5.79
C ASP A 121 -12.10 -4.73 4.51
N LEU A 122 -10.92 -4.08 4.63
CA LEU A 122 -10.11 -3.62 3.52
C LEU A 122 -8.83 -4.43 3.36
N THR A 123 -8.41 -4.65 2.13
CA THR A 123 -7.12 -5.26 1.81
C THR A 123 -6.32 -4.36 0.89
N MET A 124 -5.21 -3.83 1.40
CA MET A 124 -4.26 -3.07 0.61
C MET A 124 -3.34 -4.02 -0.17
N PRO A 125 -3.22 -3.87 -1.49
CA PRO A 125 -2.34 -4.72 -2.30
C PRO A 125 -0.88 -4.53 -1.95
N ALA A 126 -0.06 -5.54 -2.24
CA ALA A 126 1.40 -5.41 -2.20
C ALA A 126 1.89 -4.44 -3.30
N GLY A 127 2.99 -3.74 -3.03
CA GLY A 127 3.64 -2.87 -4.01
C GLY A 127 4.48 -1.77 -3.37
N GLU A 128 5.00 -0.87 -4.19
CA GLU A 128 5.76 0.30 -3.74
C GLU A 128 4.80 1.43 -3.38
N TYR A 129 5.06 2.10 -2.25
CA TYR A 129 4.21 3.18 -1.74
C TYR A 129 5.06 4.33 -1.19
N GLU A 130 4.62 5.55 -1.45
CA GLU A 130 5.06 6.70 -0.69
C GLU A 130 4.70 6.52 0.79
N THR A 131 5.67 6.72 1.67
CA THR A 131 5.57 6.34 3.08
C THR A 131 6.17 7.37 4.00
N LEU A 132 5.39 7.81 4.99
CA LEU A 132 5.90 8.48 6.17
C LEU A 132 6.46 7.41 7.12
N ARG A 133 7.77 7.35 7.27
CA ARG A 133 8.46 6.43 8.16
C ARG A 133 8.86 7.13 9.45
N ILE A 134 8.47 6.56 10.59
CA ILE A 134 8.85 7.02 11.93
C ILE A 134 9.70 5.93 12.59
N THR A 135 10.88 6.29 13.03
CA THR A 135 11.80 5.40 13.72
C THR A 135 11.94 5.84 15.17
N ILE A 136 11.74 4.92 16.12
CA ILE A 136 11.83 5.17 17.56
C ILE A 136 13.01 4.37 18.12
N GLY A 137 14.02 5.04 18.67
CA GLY A 137 15.21 4.42 19.25
C GLY A 137 15.98 3.58 18.24
N GLU A 138 16.31 2.33 18.61
CA GLU A 138 17.13 1.42 17.79
C GLU A 138 16.35 0.77 16.63
N ALA A 139 15.02 0.90 16.59
CA ALA A 139 14.16 0.34 15.54
C ALA A 139 14.26 -1.18 15.36
N GLU A 140 14.53 -1.92 16.42
CA GLU A 140 14.70 -3.38 16.40
C GLU A 140 13.38 -4.14 16.69
N GLY A 141 12.30 -3.42 17.04
CA GLY A 141 11.02 -4.02 17.39
C GLY A 141 10.09 -4.23 16.20
N HIS A 142 8.94 -4.89 16.47
CA HIS A 142 7.89 -5.12 15.47
C HIS A 142 7.33 -3.81 14.93
N ASN A 143 7.12 -3.81 13.62
CA ASN A 143 6.64 -2.68 12.84
C ASN A 143 5.12 -2.49 12.96
N TRP A 144 4.66 -1.25 12.79
CA TRP A 144 3.27 -0.91 12.50
C TRP A 144 3.15 -0.39 11.08
N TRP A 145 2.14 -0.86 10.36
CA TRP A 145 1.88 -0.56 8.96
C TRP A 145 0.44 -0.08 8.79
N CYS A 146 0.25 1.10 8.21
CA CYS A 146 -1.06 1.74 8.15
C CYS A 146 -1.18 2.62 6.90
N VAL A 147 -2.37 3.21 6.69
CA VAL A 147 -2.62 4.24 5.68
C VAL A 147 -2.82 5.57 6.40
N MET A 148 -1.95 6.54 6.11
CA MET A 148 -1.99 7.87 6.72
C MET A 148 -2.88 8.84 5.94
N TYR A 149 -2.81 8.75 4.61
CA TYR A 149 -3.64 9.51 3.71
C TYR A 149 -4.12 8.62 2.55
N PRO A 150 -5.43 8.59 2.21
CA PRO A 150 -6.55 9.10 3.02
C PRO A 150 -6.54 8.54 4.44
N PRO A 151 -7.16 9.19 5.44
CA PRO A 151 -7.12 8.75 6.83
C PRO A 151 -7.99 7.50 7.05
N LEU A 152 -7.46 6.33 6.70
CA LEU A 152 -8.14 5.03 6.80
C LEU A 152 -7.71 4.23 8.04
N CYS A 153 -6.71 4.68 8.77
CA CYS A 153 -6.21 4.02 9.96
C CYS A 153 -6.75 4.70 11.21
N ILE A 154 -8.02 4.50 11.50
CA ILE A 154 -8.64 5.00 12.73
C ILE A 154 -8.52 3.91 13.79
N PRO A 155 -8.09 4.23 15.03
CA PRO A 155 -8.10 3.28 16.13
C PRO A 155 -9.50 2.71 16.33
N ALA A 156 -9.63 1.39 16.46
CA ALA A 156 -10.90 0.66 16.55
C ALA A 156 -11.85 1.16 17.67
N ALA A 157 -11.33 1.92 18.63
CA ALA A 157 -12.12 2.51 19.73
C ALA A 157 -12.90 3.78 19.34
N GLU A 158 -12.59 4.42 18.20
CA GLU A 158 -13.20 5.71 17.78
C GLU A 158 -13.97 5.60 16.46
N SER A 159 -13.86 4.50 15.72
CA SER A 159 -14.52 4.35 14.42
C SER A 159 -16.03 4.10 14.59
N VAL A 160 -16.83 5.10 14.28
CA VAL A 160 -18.29 4.99 14.11
C VAL A 160 -18.64 4.38 12.75
N ARG A 161 -17.68 4.32 11.81
CA ARG A 161 -17.81 3.79 10.45
C ARG A 161 -16.77 2.71 10.22
N SER A 162 -17.12 1.71 9.42
CA SER A 162 -16.16 0.71 8.94
C SER A 162 -15.09 1.37 8.06
N ASP A 163 -13.89 0.77 7.98
CA ASP A 163 -12.83 1.23 7.07
C ASP A 163 -13.31 1.24 5.61
N ALA A 164 -14.20 0.29 5.25
CA ALA A 164 -14.81 0.24 3.92
C ALA A 164 -15.71 1.44 3.64
N ASP A 165 -16.54 1.87 4.59
CA ASP A 165 -17.42 3.05 4.42
C ASP A 165 -16.60 4.35 4.25
N GLN A 166 -15.43 4.43 4.87
CA GLN A 166 -14.52 5.55 4.69
C GLN A 166 -13.82 5.49 3.33
N ALA A 167 -13.36 4.32 2.92
CA ALA A 167 -12.70 4.12 1.64
C ALA A 167 -13.59 4.48 0.45
N GLU A 168 -14.90 4.22 0.51
CA GLU A 168 -15.86 4.58 -0.55
C GLU A 168 -15.90 6.09 -0.85
N ALA A 169 -15.55 6.92 0.12
CA ALA A 169 -15.52 8.38 -0.06
C ALA A 169 -14.28 8.88 -0.82
N TYR A 170 -13.19 8.11 -0.80
CA TYR A 170 -11.90 8.53 -1.38
C TYR A 170 -11.53 7.82 -2.68
N PHE A 171 -12.01 6.58 -2.87
CA PHE A 171 -11.63 5.73 -3.99
C PHE A 171 -12.76 5.57 -4.99
N ASP A 172 -12.41 5.42 -6.27
CA ASP A 172 -13.42 5.09 -7.27
C ASP A 172 -13.94 3.65 -7.07
N GLN A 173 -15.04 3.32 -7.79
CA GLN A 173 -15.70 2.02 -7.63
C GLN A 173 -14.77 0.82 -7.95
N GLY A 174 -13.82 0.98 -8.87
CA GLY A 174 -12.86 -0.08 -9.23
C GLY A 174 -11.81 -0.29 -8.14
N GLU A 175 -11.32 0.79 -7.55
CA GLU A 175 -10.38 0.78 -6.43
C GLU A 175 -11.05 0.24 -5.15
N TYR A 176 -12.27 0.69 -4.88
CA TYR A 176 -13.07 0.21 -3.75
C TYR A 176 -13.37 -1.30 -3.86
N ASP A 177 -13.77 -1.80 -5.05
CA ASP A 177 -13.98 -3.24 -5.29
C ASP A 177 -12.66 -4.03 -5.12
N LEU A 178 -11.51 -3.45 -5.50
CA LEU A 178 -10.20 -4.07 -5.27
C LEU A 178 -9.87 -4.20 -3.78
N LEU A 179 -10.12 -3.16 -3.00
CA LEU A 179 -9.86 -3.12 -1.56
C LEU A 179 -10.75 -4.10 -0.78
N THR A 180 -12.04 -4.20 -1.14
CA THR A 180 -13.04 -5.01 -0.42
C THR A 180 -13.13 -6.45 -0.92
N ASN A 181 -12.74 -6.74 -2.17
CA ASN A 181 -12.84 -8.06 -2.80
C ASN A 181 -11.50 -8.62 -3.33
N PRO A 182 -10.44 -8.71 -2.50
CA PRO A 182 -9.08 -9.05 -2.94
C PRO A 182 -8.97 -10.43 -3.60
N ARG A 183 -9.83 -11.39 -3.25
CA ARG A 183 -9.82 -12.75 -3.83
C ARG A 183 -10.05 -12.75 -5.32
N ARG A 184 -10.91 -11.85 -5.81
CA ARG A 184 -11.23 -11.70 -7.22
C ARG A 184 -10.03 -11.21 -8.04
N TYR A 185 -9.24 -10.34 -7.46
CA TYR A 185 -8.05 -9.76 -8.08
C TYR A 185 -6.83 -10.66 -7.95
N ARG A 186 -6.64 -11.32 -6.82
CA ARG A 186 -5.57 -12.33 -6.64
C ARG A 186 -5.64 -13.44 -7.69
N ALA A 187 -6.83 -13.94 -7.99
CA ALA A 187 -7.01 -14.94 -9.02
C ALA A 187 -6.59 -14.42 -10.42
N ARG A 188 -6.94 -13.17 -10.74
CA ARG A 188 -6.57 -12.52 -12.01
C ARG A 188 -5.06 -12.27 -12.10
N LEU A 189 -4.43 -11.78 -11.03
CA LEU A 189 -2.98 -11.55 -10.97
C LEU A 189 -2.20 -12.87 -11.10
N LYS A 190 -2.62 -13.93 -10.41
CA LYS A 190 -2.01 -15.27 -10.57
C LYS A 190 -2.15 -15.83 -11.98
N CYS A 191 -3.28 -15.65 -12.61
CA CYS A 191 -3.45 -16.04 -14.02
C CYS A 191 -2.50 -15.25 -14.93
N ALA A 192 -2.24 -13.98 -14.62
CA ALA A 192 -1.28 -13.14 -15.32
C ALA A 192 0.14 -13.64 -15.20
N GLU A 193 0.59 -13.93 -13.99
CA GLU A 193 1.94 -14.47 -13.74
C GLU A 193 2.17 -15.79 -14.46
N VAL A 194 1.17 -16.68 -14.44
CA VAL A 194 1.26 -17.95 -15.18
C VAL A 194 1.34 -17.70 -16.67
N PHE A 195 0.55 -16.76 -17.19
CA PHE A 195 0.54 -16.44 -18.62
C PHE A 195 1.84 -15.76 -19.06
N SER A 196 2.39 -14.81 -18.29
CA SER A 196 3.69 -14.19 -18.61
C SER A 196 4.81 -15.22 -18.64
N ARG A 197 4.91 -16.09 -17.64
CA ARG A 197 5.90 -17.18 -17.62
C ARG A 197 5.77 -18.14 -18.81
N LEU A 198 4.54 -18.43 -19.24
CA LEU A 198 4.29 -19.26 -20.40
C LEU A 198 4.70 -18.55 -21.70
N TRP A 199 4.38 -17.25 -21.78
CA TRP A 199 4.75 -16.42 -22.94
C TRP A 199 6.26 -16.26 -23.08
N ASP A 200 6.99 -16.05 -21.98
CA ASP A 200 8.44 -15.95 -21.96
C ASP A 200 9.09 -17.25 -22.46
N ARG A 201 8.59 -18.41 -22.00
CA ARG A 201 9.06 -19.71 -22.51
C ARG A 201 8.81 -19.92 -24.02
N ILE A 202 7.62 -19.50 -24.50
CA ILE A 202 7.30 -19.60 -25.93
C ILE A 202 8.24 -18.71 -26.74
N ARG A 203 8.52 -17.50 -26.24
CA ARG A 203 9.43 -16.56 -26.88
C ARG A 203 10.86 -17.08 -26.91
N GLU A 204 11.37 -17.58 -25.80
CA GLU A 204 12.69 -18.21 -25.72
C GLU A 204 12.83 -19.39 -26.70
N SER A 205 11.81 -20.26 -26.77
CA SER A 205 11.79 -21.38 -27.72
C SER A 205 11.74 -20.92 -29.19
N ALA A 206 11.06 -19.82 -29.48
CA ALA A 206 11.01 -19.23 -30.83
C ALA A 206 12.37 -18.63 -31.23
N ASP A 207 13.01 -17.92 -30.32
CA ASP A 207 14.35 -17.32 -30.51
C ASP A 207 15.47 -18.40 -30.69
N GLU A 208 15.35 -19.53 -30.00
CA GLU A 208 16.26 -20.68 -30.19
C GLU A 208 16.06 -21.35 -31.56
N PHE A 209 14.81 -21.45 -32.03
CA PHE A 209 14.52 -22.00 -33.34
C PHE A 209 15.06 -21.12 -34.48
N GLU A 210 14.91 -19.79 -34.34
CA GLU A 210 15.43 -18.82 -35.33
C GLU A 210 16.97 -18.80 -35.39
N LYS A 211 17.67 -19.06 -34.27
CA LYS A 211 19.14 -19.17 -34.22
C LYS A 211 19.69 -20.49 -34.76
N SER A 212 18.83 -21.49 -34.92
CA SER A 212 19.25 -22.84 -35.36
C SER A 212 18.99 -23.06 -36.87
N THR A 213 18.43 -22.07 -37.58
CA THR A 213 18.15 -22.08 -39.00
C THR A 213 19.05 -21.12 -39.74
#